data_c171af4824c677f4e7412790d211899d
#
_entry.id   c171af4824c677f4e7412790d211899d
#
_cell.length_a   1.000
_cell.length_b   1.000
_cell.length_c   1.000
_cell.angle_alpha   90.00
_cell.angle_beta   90.00
_cell.angle_gamma   90.00
#
_symmetry.space_group_name_H-M   'P 1'
#
loop_
_entity.id
_entity.type
_entity.pdbx_description
1 polymer ?
#
loop_
_entity_poly.entity_id
_entity_poly.type
_entity_poly.pdbx_seq_one_letter_code
_entity_poly.pdbx_strand_id
1 'polypeptide(L)'
;MAVKVGINGFGRIGRNVFRTALGNPEIEFVAVNDLTTPATLAHLLKYDSILGNLKHEITSGEGFIAVDGKKIKVFAERDPAKLDWASVGAQIVVESTGFFTDATKAKAHLGSTVKKVIISAPASNEDLTIVLGVNDDKYDPAKHNVISNASCTTNCLAPVVKVLHDTFGIASGIMTTIHSYTNDQVILDTPHKDLRRARAAALSMIPSSTGAAKALKLVIPEMAGKLDGFAIRVPTPNVSVVDLTFVAEKPITVDSINAALKSAAEGKLKGILGYTEEELVSSDFKGNPLSSIVDSKLTKVVGTTGKVISWYDNEWGYSSRVKDLILFLVKKGL
;
A
#
# COMPACT_ATOMS: atom_id res chain seq x y z
N MET A 1 -8.99 -5.35 -24.12
CA MET A 1 -7.79 -4.51 -24.37
C MET A 1 -7.18 -4.18 -23.02
N ALA A 2 -5.84 -4.17 -22.92
CA ALA A 2 -5.16 -3.76 -21.70
C ALA A 2 -5.46 -2.30 -21.34
N VAL A 3 -5.62 -2.00 -20.06
CA VAL A 3 -5.73 -0.62 -19.58
C VAL A 3 -4.36 0.05 -19.63
N LYS A 4 -4.31 1.26 -20.18
CA LYS A 4 -3.09 2.04 -20.27
C LYS A 4 -2.87 2.85 -18.99
N VAL A 5 -1.73 2.62 -18.33
CA VAL A 5 -1.42 3.19 -17.02
C VAL A 5 -0.17 4.06 -17.10
N GLY A 6 -0.27 5.28 -16.55
CA GLY A 6 0.85 6.15 -16.26
C GLY A 6 1.25 6.07 -14.78
N ILE A 7 2.51 6.26 -14.46
CA ILE A 7 2.99 6.34 -13.08
C ILE A 7 3.67 7.70 -12.88
N ASN A 8 3.16 8.50 -11.96
CA ASN A 8 3.81 9.72 -11.51
C ASN A 8 4.60 9.45 -10.22
N GLY A 9 5.94 9.57 -10.28
CA GLY A 9 6.84 9.15 -9.23
C GLY A 9 7.29 7.69 -9.39
N PHE A 10 8.45 7.49 -10.00
CA PHE A 10 9.01 6.15 -10.22
C PHE A 10 10.03 5.78 -9.12
N GLY A 11 9.66 6.15 -7.89
CA GLY A 11 10.34 5.78 -6.65
C GLY A 11 10.13 4.30 -6.28
N ARG A 12 10.32 3.93 -5.01
CA ARG A 12 10.16 2.53 -4.58
C ARG A 12 8.77 1.97 -4.90
N ILE A 13 7.70 2.66 -4.50
CA ILE A 13 6.33 2.17 -4.73
C ILE A 13 5.99 2.15 -6.22
N GLY A 14 6.28 3.22 -6.97
CA GLY A 14 6.03 3.24 -8.42
C GLY A 14 6.72 2.10 -9.16
N ARG A 15 8.00 1.81 -8.85
CA ARG A 15 8.72 0.67 -9.42
C ARG A 15 8.16 -0.69 -8.96
N ASN A 16 7.72 -0.80 -7.71
CA ASN A 16 7.13 -2.05 -7.22
C ASN A 16 5.75 -2.30 -7.83
N VAL A 17 4.91 -1.28 -8.00
CA VAL A 17 3.65 -1.39 -8.75
C VAL A 17 3.93 -1.88 -10.17
N PHE A 18 4.92 -1.31 -10.83
CA PHE A 18 5.35 -1.76 -12.16
C PHE A 18 5.79 -3.23 -12.15
N ARG A 19 6.67 -3.62 -11.20
CA ARG A 19 7.18 -4.99 -11.08
C ARG A 19 6.10 -6.01 -10.77
N THR A 20 5.13 -5.69 -9.89
CA THR A 20 4.03 -6.60 -9.52
C THR A 20 3.07 -6.87 -10.66
N ALA A 21 3.00 -5.96 -11.65
CA ALA A 21 2.11 -6.08 -12.79
C ALA A 21 2.81 -6.58 -14.08
N LEU A 22 4.14 -6.80 -14.05
CA LEU A 22 4.85 -7.35 -15.21
C LEU A 22 4.27 -8.71 -15.62
N GLY A 23 4.03 -8.86 -16.92
CA GLY A 23 3.41 -10.06 -17.49
C GLY A 23 1.88 -10.13 -17.34
N ASN A 24 1.23 -9.18 -16.68
CA ASN A 24 -0.23 -9.13 -16.63
C ASN A 24 -0.78 -8.58 -17.97
N PRO A 25 -1.58 -9.35 -18.71
CA PRO A 25 -2.07 -8.93 -20.03
C PRO A 25 -3.14 -7.84 -20.00
N GLU A 26 -3.70 -7.53 -18.83
CA GLU A 26 -4.74 -6.52 -18.65
C GLU A 26 -4.18 -5.12 -18.34
N ILE A 27 -2.87 -5.00 -18.05
CA ILE A 27 -2.21 -3.73 -17.71
C ILE A 27 -1.08 -3.44 -18.67
N GLU A 28 -1.08 -2.24 -19.25
CA GLU A 28 0.00 -1.71 -20.08
C GLU A 28 0.54 -0.42 -19.48
N PHE A 29 1.78 -0.40 -19.00
CA PHE A 29 2.44 0.82 -18.59
C PHE A 29 2.94 1.57 -19.83
N VAL A 30 2.41 2.76 -20.05
CA VAL A 30 2.71 3.57 -21.26
C VAL A 30 3.69 4.69 -20.99
N ALA A 31 3.73 5.21 -19.76
CA ALA A 31 4.69 6.23 -19.37
C ALA A 31 4.94 6.23 -17.86
N VAL A 32 6.11 6.74 -17.48
CA VAL A 32 6.47 7.11 -16.11
C VAL A 32 6.94 8.56 -16.07
N ASN A 33 6.72 9.23 -14.96
CA ASN A 33 7.28 10.56 -14.71
C ASN A 33 8.18 10.52 -13.48
N ASP A 34 9.40 11.03 -13.61
CA ASP A 34 10.32 11.24 -12.49
C ASP A 34 11.36 12.30 -12.90
N LEU A 35 11.98 12.96 -11.91
CA LEU A 35 12.88 14.10 -12.16
C LEU A 35 14.33 13.68 -12.41
N THR A 36 14.60 12.41 -12.60
CA THR A 36 15.93 11.87 -12.91
C THR A 36 15.99 11.31 -14.34
N THR A 37 17.17 10.89 -14.77
CA THR A 37 17.40 10.42 -16.15
C THR A 37 16.80 9.05 -16.41
N PRO A 38 16.38 8.73 -17.66
CA PRO A 38 15.93 7.38 -18.02
C PRO A 38 16.95 6.29 -17.68
N ALA A 39 18.24 6.56 -17.82
CA ALA A 39 19.31 5.61 -17.46
C ALA A 39 19.30 5.26 -15.97
N THR A 40 19.12 6.26 -15.09
CA THR A 40 18.99 6.05 -13.65
C THR A 40 17.72 5.25 -13.32
N LEU A 41 16.59 5.58 -13.96
CA LEU A 41 15.32 4.86 -13.74
C LEU A 41 15.44 3.39 -14.19
N ALA A 42 16.04 3.12 -15.34
CA ALA A 42 16.29 1.77 -15.85
C ALA A 42 17.20 0.98 -14.89
N HIS A 43 18.27 1.60 -14.39
CA HIS A 43 19.17 0.99 -13.42
C HIS A 43 18.43 0.60 -12.13
N LEU A 44 17.68 1.53 -11.54
CA LEU A 44 16.94 1.29 -10.31
C LEU A 44 15.73 0.36 -10.50
N LEU A 45 15.18 0.24 -11.71
CA LEU A 45 14.17 -0.77 -12.01
C LEU A 45 14.79 -2.16 -12.07
N LYS A 46 15.99 -2.28 -12.63
CA LYS A 46 16.71 -3.56 -12.78
C LYS A 46 17.26 -4.07 -11.46
N TYR A 47 17.93 -3.21 -10.70
CA TYR A 47 18.64 -3.57 -9.48
C TYR A 47 17.91 -3.05 -8.26
N ASP A 48 17.56 -3.95 -7.35
CA ASP A 48 16.86 -3.61 -6.11
C ASP A 48 17.50 -4.36 -4.94
N SER A 49 17.94 -3.61 -3.93
CA SER A 49 18.65 -4.16 -2.78
C SER A 49 17.79 -5.06 -1.90
N ILE A 50 16.46 -4.90 -1.93
CA ILE A 50 15.51 -5.66 -1.13
C ILE A 50 14.94 -6.82 -1.92
N LEU A 51 14.40 -6.54 -3.12
CA LEU A 51 13.67 -7.51 -3.94
C LEU A 51 14.55 -8.24 -4.95
N GLY A 52 15.82 -7.86 -5.04
CA GLY A 52 16.77 -8.44 -5.98
C GLY A 52 16.61 -7.96 -7.43
N ASN A 53 17.45 -8.49 -8.30
CA ASN A 53 17.51 -8.08 -9.68
C ASN A 53 16.28 -8.55 -10.47
N LEU A 54 15.69 -7.65 -11.23
CA LEU A 54 14.60 -7.99 -12.13
C LEU A 54 15.14 -8.83 -13.31
N LYS A 55 14.55 -10.01 -13.52
CA LYS A 55 14.95 -10.95 -14.57
C LYS A 55 14.28 -10.63 -15.91
N HIS A 56 14.49 -9.41 -16.38
CA HIS A 56 14.00 -8.91 -17.66
C HIS A 56 15.14 -8.10 -18.30
N GLU A 57 15.12 -7.97 -19.60
CA GLU A 57 16.01 -7.06 -20.30
C GLU A 57 15.53 -5.62 -20.07
N ILE A 58 16.37 -4.80 -19.43
CA ILE A 58 16.05 -3.40 -19.16
C ILE A 58 17.07 -2.54 -19.90
N THR A 59 16.56 -1.70 -20.78
CA THR A 59 17.37 -0.72 -21.53
C THR A 59 16.77 0.68 -21.38
N SER A 60 17.51 1.70 -21.79
CA SER A 60 17.06 3.08 -21.81
C SER A 60 17.58 3.82 -23.02
N GLY A 61 16.90 4.86 -23.41
CA GLY A 61 17.29 5.79 -24.45
C GLY A 61 16.74 7.18 -24.16
N GLU A 62 16.84 8.06 -25.14
CA GLU A 62 16.34 9.43 -25.01
C GLU A 62 14.83 9.42 -24.81
N GLY A 63 14.37 9.87 -23.62
CA GLY A 63 12.95 9.98 -23.27
C GLY A 63 12.22 8.67 -23.05
N PHE A 64 12.91 7.52 -22.88
CA PHE A 64 12.26 6.25 -22.61
C PHE A 64 13.12 5.29 -21.77
N ILE A 65 12.44 4.38 -21.11
CA ILE A 65 12.98 3.09 -20.63
C ILE A 65 12.32 1.97 -21.44
N ALA A 66 12.97 0.82 -21.57
CA ALA A 66 12.36 -0.32 -22.23
C ALA A 66 12.54 -1.59 -21.39
N VAL A 67 11.49 -2.43 -21.37
CA VAL A 67 11.46 -3.74 -20.70
C VAL A 67 11.11 -4.78 -21.76
N ASP A 68 12.01 -5.74 -21.99
CA ASP A 68 11.89 -6.75 -23.04
C ASP A 68 11.53 -6.13 -24.42
N GLY A 69 12.18 -5.03 -24.75
CA GLY A 69 11.99 -4.30 -26.00
C GLY A 69 10.75 -3.38 -26.04
N LYS A 70 9.82 -3.45 -25.06
CA LYS A 70 8.66 -2.56 -24.98
C LYS A 70 9.05 -1.23 -24.37
N LYS A 71 8.93 -0.15 -25.16
CA LYS A 71 9.26 1.21 -24.73
C LYS A 71 8.17 1.82 -23.87
N ILE A 72 8.58 2.49 -22.81
CA ILE A 72 7.76 3.21 -21.83
C ILE A 72 8.30 4.63 -21.81
N LYS A 73 7.47 5.62 -22.14
CA LYS A 73 7.87 7.02 -22.20
C LYS A 73 8.30 7.51 -20.81
N VAL A 74 9.35 8.30 -20.73
CA VAL A 74 9.78 8.98 -19.51
C VAL A 74 9.52 10.46 -19.65
N PHE A 75 8.68 10.99 -18.78
CA PHE A 75 8.52 12.43 -18.56
C PHE A 75 9.45 12.88 -17.44
N ALA A 76 9.79 14.18 -17.42
CA ALA A 76 10.61 14.83 -16.39
C ALA A 76 9.98 16.16 -15.96
N GLU A 77 8.70 16.11 -15.57
CA GLU A 77 7.88 17.29 -15.28
C GLU A 77 7.52 17.33 -13.78
N ARG A 78 7.69 18.51 -13.15
CA ARG A 78 7.35 18.73 -11.74
C ARG A 78 5.87 19.01 -11.53
N ASP A 79 5.25 19.70 -12.49
CA ASP A 79 3.86 20.12 -12.41
C ASP A 79 2.95 19.07 -13.04
N PRO A 80 2.11 18.37 -12.27
CA PRO A 80 1.24 17.34 -12.80
C PRO A 80 0.28 17.84 -13.88
N ALA A 81 -0.07 19.13 -13.88
CA ALA A 81 -0.93 19.75 -14.89
C ALA A 81 -0.27 19.85 -16.28
N LYS A 82 1.05 19.76 -16.35
CA LYS A 82 1.82 19.81 -17.60
C LYS A 82 2.17 18.44 -18.17
N LEU A 83 1.78 17.36 -17.48
CA LEU A 83 2.03 16.00 -17.95
C LEU A 83 1.05 15.64 -19.07
N ASP A 84 1.56 15.45 -20.27
CA ASP A 84 0.75 15.05 -21.44
C ASP A 84 0.49 13.54 -21.46
N TRP A 85 -0.34 13.09 -20.52
CA TRP A 85 -0.81 11.70 -20.46
C TRP A 85 -1.63 11.30 -21.69
N ALA A 86 -2.23 12.28 -22.38
CA ALA A 86 -3.03 12.04 -23.57
C ALA A 86 -2.17 11.56 -24.74
N SER A 87 -0.94 12.08 -24.88
CA SER A 87 -0.02 11.67 -25.95
C SER A 87 0.36 10.20 -25.92
N VAL A 88 0.23 9.54 -24.76
CA VAL A 88 0.48 8.12 -24.58
C VAL A 88 -0.81 7.32 -24.35
N GLY A 89 -1.96 8.00 -24.33
CA GLY A 89 -3.28 7.39 -24.15
C GLY A 89 -3.50 6.78 -22.76
N ALA A 90 -2.84 7.28 -21.72
CA ALA A 90 -3.02 6.77 -20.34
C ALA A 90 -4.47 6.99 -19.90
N GLN A 91 -5.06 5.95 -19.28
CA GLN A 91 -6.44 5.93 -18.79
C GLN A 91 -6.51 6.01 -17.25
N ILE A 92 -5.49 5.48 -16.59
CA ILE A 92 -5.29 5.54 -15.15
C ILE A 92 -3.92 6.13 -14.89
N VAL A 93 -3.80 7.00 -13.87
CA VAL A 93 -2.51 7.47 -13.35
C VAL A 93 -2.35 7.00 -11.91
N VAL A 94 -1.24 6.35 -11.62
CA VAL A 94 -0.82 6.05 -10.24
C VAL A 94 0.06 7.20 -9.75
N GLU A 95 -0.44 7.97 -8.79
CA GLU A 95 0.30 9.03 -8.12
C GLU A 95 1.11 8.45 -6.96
N SER A 96 2.41 8.34 -7.10
CA SER A 96 3.34 7.75 -6.13
C SER A 96 4.56 8.62 -5.81
N THR A 97 4.46 9.93 -6.03
CA THR A 97 5.52 10.88 -5.64
C THR A 97 5.56 11.13 -4.14
N GLY A 98 4.44 10.95 -3.44
CA GLY A 98 4.26 11.34 -2.03
C GLY A 98 4.04 12.85 -1.82
N PHE A 99 4.08 13.66 -2.90
CA PHE A 99 3.88 15.12 -2.84
C PHE A 99 2.42 15.53 -3.11
N PHE A 100 1.71 14.80 -3.95
CA PHE A 100 0.33 15.12 -4.36
C PHE A 100 -0.68 14.21 -3.64
N THR A 101 -0.60 14.18 -2.31
CA THR A 101 -1.55 13.43 -1.46
C THR A 101 -2.84 14.19 -1.19
N ASP A 102 -2.89 15.48 -1.50
CA ASP A 102 -4.14 16.24 -1.58
C ASP A 102 -4.78 16.01 -2.96
N ALA A 103 -5.97 15.41 -2.97
CA ALA A 103 -6.69 15.09 -4.20
C ALA A 103 -7.04 16.32 -5.04
N THR A 104 -7.16 17.51 -4.43
CA THR A 104 -7.37 18.75 -5.18
C THR A 104 -6.19 19.07 -6.12
N LYS A 105 -4.98 18.64 -5.75
CA LYS A 105 -3.77 18.74 -6.58
C LYS A 105 -3.64 17.53 -7.52
N ALA A 106 -3.92 16.33 -7.03
CA ALA A 106 -3.85 15.11 -7.85
C ALA A 106 -4.87 15.09 -8.99
N LYS A 107 -5.99 15.81 -8.86
CA LYS A 107 -6.97 16.05 -9.95
C LYS A 107 -6.35 16.64 -11.22
N ALA A 108 -5.19 17.29 -11.13
CA ALA A 108 -4.48 17.80 -12.30
C ALA A 108 -4.06 16.70 -13.30
N HIS A 109 -3.99 15.44 -12.88
CA HIS A 109 -3.76 14.32 -13.80
C HIS A 109 -4.99 13.94 -14.64
N LEU A 110 -6.21 14.28 -14.20
CA LEU A 110 -7.43 13.99 -14.94
C LEU A 110 -7.49 14.80 -16.24
N GLY A 111 -7.95 14.19 -17.31
CA GLY A 111 -8.01 14.85 -18.61
C GLY A 111 -8.78 14.04 -19.65
N SER A 112 -8.53 14.31 -20.93
CA SER A 112 -9.25 13.68 -22.04
C SER A 112 -9.17 12.15 -22.02
N THR A 113 -8.02 11.59 -21.70
CA THR A 113 -7.80 10.13 -21.65
C THR A 113 -7.79 9.59 -20.24
N VAL A 114 -7.19 10.30 -19.27
CA VAL A 114 -7.10 9.86 -17.87
C VAL A 114 -8.45 10.00 -17.19
N LYS A 115 -9.03 8.89 -16.79
CA LYS A 115 -10.34 8.81 -16.11
C LYS A 115 -10.21 8.62 -14.62
N LYS A 116 -9.14 7.99 -14.16
CA LYS A 116 -8.90 7.67 -12.75
C LYS A 116 -7.49 8.00 -12.31
N VAL A 117 -7.38 8.51 -11.09
CA VAL A 117 -6.10 8.73 -10.40
C VAL A 117 -6.11 7.90 -9.12
N ILE A 118 -5.09 7.07 -8.92
CA ILE A 118 -4.87 6.31 -7.70
C ILE A 118 -3.72 6.96 -6.94
N ILE A 119 -4.01 7.52 -5.77
CA ILE A 119 -2.98 8.03 -4.85
C ILE A 119 -2.47 6.85 -4.02
N SER A 120 -1.18 6.53 -4.14
CA SER A 120 -0.53 5.42 -3.43
C SER A 120 -0.08 5.82 -2.01
N ALA A 121 -0.91 6.55 -1.29
CA ALA A 121 -0.69 7.04 0.07
C ALA A 121 -2.03 7.41 0.71
N PRO A 122 -2.10 7.56 2.04
CA PRO A 122 -3.23 8.26 2.66
C PRO A 122 -3.39 9.64 2.05
N ALA A 123 -4.61 10.00 1.69
CA ALA A 123 -4.90 11.25 1.00
C ALA A 123 -5.79 12.18 1.85
N SER A 124 -6.02 13.36 1.33
CA SER A 124 -7.05 14.30 1.79
C SER A 124 -7.85 14.78 0.58
N ASN A 125 -9.14 15.09 0.82
CA ASN A 125 -10.07 15.56 -0.21
C ASN A 125 -10.27 14.58 -1.39
N GLU A 126 -9.90 13.31 -1.22
CA GLU A 126 -10.14 12.24 -2.19
C GLU A 126 -11.62 11.90 -2.30
N ASP A 127 -12.04 11.41 -3.46
CA ASP A 127 -13.42 10.99 -3.67
C ASP A 127 -13.75 9.72 -2.88
N LEU A 128 -12.76 8.82 -2.70
CA LEU A 128 -12.87 7.60 -1.91
C LEU A 128 -11.50 7.15 -1.42
N THR A 129 -11.38 6.81 -0.14
CA THR A 129 -10.30 5.93 0.35
C THR A 129 -10.80 4.49 0.31
N ILE A 130 -10.08 3.62 -0.40
CA ILE A 130 -10.46 2.22 -0.62
C ILE A 130 -9.43 1.25 -0.06
N VAL A 131 -9.91 0.21 0.61
CA VAL A 131 -9.14 -0.99 0.97
C VAL A 131 -9.90 -2.19 0.40
N LEU A 132 -9.32 -2.87 -0.58
CA LEU A 132 -9.94 -4.01 -1.23
C LEU A 132 -10.27 -5.11 -0.23
N GLY A 133 -11.47 -5.69 -0.36
CA GLY A 133 -12.02 -6.68 0.57
C GLY A 133 -12.63 -6.09 1.84
N VAL A 134 -12.59 -4.75 2.03
CA VAL A 134 -13.14 -4.08 3.22
C VAL A 134 -14.30 -3.16 2.86
N ASN A 135 -14.10 -2.25 1.90
CA ASN A 135 -15.10 -1.26 1.48
C ASN A 135 -15.15 -1.03 -0.04
N ASP A 136 -14.67 -1.98 -0.82
CA ASP A 136 -14.68 -1.89 -2.29
C ASP A 136 -16.09 -1.93 -2.89
N ASP A 137 -17.09 -2.36 -2.11
CA ASP A 137 -18.51 -2.22 -2.42
C ASP A 137 -18.99 -0.76 -2.52
N LYS A 138 -18.28 0.18 -1.92
CA LYS A 138 -18.61 1.62 -1.94
C LYS A 138 -18.16 2.33 -3.21
N TYR A 139 -17.37 1.66 -4.05
CA TYR A 139 -16.88 2.28 -5.27
C TYR A 139 -18.00 2.51 -6.28
N ASP A 140 -18.11 3.76 -6.74
CA ASP A 140 -19.01 4.19 -7.82
C ASP A 140 -18.16 4.79 -8.95
N PRO A 141 -18.07 4.16 -10.14
CA PRO A 141 -17.24 4.62 -11.23
C PRO A 141 -17.63 6.02 -11.76
N ALA A 142 -18.87 6.43 -11.59
CA ALA A 142 -19.33 7.74 -12.05
C ALA A 142 -18.92 8.89 -11.10
N LYS A 143 -18.63 8.59 -9.82
CA LYS A 143 -18.37 9.60 -8.79
C LYS A 143 -16.91 9.65 -8.35
N HIS A 144 -16.24 8.49 -8.28
CA HIS A 144 -14.93 8.37 -7.67
C HIS A 144 -13.84 8.36 -8.74
N ASN A 145 -13.21 9.51 -8.97
CA ASN A 145 -12.18 9.69 -9.98
C ASN A 145 -10.77 9.81 -9.38
N VAL A 146 -10.66 10.34 -8.15
CA VAL A 146 -9.39 10.40 -7.41
C VAL A 146 -9.53 9.56 -6.15
N ILE A 147 -8.82 8.45 -6.10
CA ILE A 147 -8.99 7.39 -5.13
C ILE A 147 -7.69 7.20 -4.36
N SER A 148 -7.77 7.15 -3.03
CA SER A 148 -6.64 6.75 -2.19
C SER A 148 -6.67 5.25 -1.92
N ASN A 149 -5.53 4.57 -2.13
CA ASN A 149 -5.34 3.18 -1.71
C ASN A 149 -4.93 3.07 -0.22
N ALA A 150 -5.17 4.11 0.58
CA ALA A 150 -4.74 4.20 1.96
C ALA A 150 -3.22 3.97 2.17
N SER A 151 -2.79 3.58 3.37
CA SER A 151 -1.42 3.19 3.66
C SER A 151 -1.23 1.68 3.64
N CYS A 152 0.04 1.22 3.57
CA CYS A 152 0.38 -0.20 3.73
C CYS A 152 -0.10 -0.76 5.08
N THR A 153 0.06 0.03 6.16
CA THR A 153 -0.41 -0.34 7.51
C THR A 153 -1.93 -0.42 7.57
N THR A 154 -2.66 0.51 6.93
CA THR A 154 -4.13 0.46 6.86
C THR A 154 -4.60 -0.77 6.07
N ASN A 155 -3.93 -1.11 4.97
CA ASN A 155 -4.23 -2.32 4.19
C ASN A 155 -3.98 -3.60 4.99
N CYS A 156 -2.99 -3.63 5.90
CA CYS A 156 -2.77 -4.75 6.80
C CYS A 156 -3.83 -4.82 7.90
N LEU A 157 -4.13 -3.70 8.55
CA LEU A 157 -4.98 -3.64 9.73
C LEU A 157 -6.47 -3.80 9.39
N ALA A 158 -6.96 -3.15 8.34
CA ALA A 158 -8.40 -3.07 8.04
C ALA A 158 -9.06 -4.43 7.79
N PRO A 159 -8.50 -5.36 7.03
CA PRO A 159 -9.08 -6.69 6.85
C PRO A 159 -9.22 -7.47 8.17
N VAL A 160 -8.22 -7.40 9.05
CA VAL A 160 -8.24 -8.03 10.37
C VAL A 160 -9.31 -7.40 11.25
N VAL A 161 -9.33 -6.06 11.35
CA VAL A 161 -10.34 -5.33 12.12
C VAL A 161 -11.76 -5.62 11.63
N LYS A 162 -11.96 -5.66 10.30
CA LYS A 162 -13.27 -5.97 9.71
C LYS A 162 -13.79 -7.33 10.14
N VAL A 163 -12.95 -8.38 10.06
CA VAL A 163 -13.31 -9.73 10.49
C VAL A 163 -13.63 -9.79 11.97
N LEU A 164 -12.77 -9.19 12.81
CA LEU A 164 -12.95 -9.20 14.27
C LEU A 164 -14.19 -8.40 14.69
N HIS A 165 -14.44 -7.23 14.06
CA HIS A 165 -15.60 -6.42 14.36
C HIS A 165 -16.90 -7.08 13.93
N ASP A 166 -16.97 -7.62 12.72
CA ASP A 166 -18.16 -8.31 12.20
C ASP A 166 -18.53 -9.54 13.06
N THR A 167 -17.53 -10.21 13.60
CA THR A 167 -17.74 -11.46 14.34
C THR A 167 -18.02 -11.23 15.83
N PHE A 168 -17.17 -10.42 16.46
CA PHE A 168 -17.16 -10.29 17.93
C PHE A 168 -17.58 -8.89 18.43
N GLY A 169 -17.64 -7.89 17.53
CA GLY A 169 -17.69 -6.49 17.92
C GLY A 169 -16.35 -6.01 18.50
N ILE A 170 -15.98 -4.78 18.20
CA ILE A 170 -14.82 -4.11 18.82
C ILE A 170 -15.35 -2.90 19.56
N ALA A 171 -15.19 -2.90 20.90
CA ALA A 171 -15.52 -1.79 21.76
C ALA A 171 -14.44 -0.70 21.70
N SER A 172 -13.18 -1.11 21.81
CA SER A 172 -12.01 -0.23 21.72
C SER A 172 -10.75 -1.03 21.40
N GLY A 173 -9.66 -0.35 21.03
CA GLY A 173 -8.38 -1.01 20.84
C GLY A 173 -7.25 -0.03 20.55
N ILE A 174 -6.03 -0.54 20.67
CA ILE A 174 -4.80 0.18 20.35
C ILE A 174 -3.95 -0.71 19.46
N MET A 175 -3.39 -0.12 18.41
CA MET A 175 -2.43 -0.83 17.56
C MET A 175 -1.04 -0.19 17.63
N THR A 176 -0.03 -1.03 17.59
CA THR A 176 1.34 -0.61 17.31
C THR A 176 1.81 -1.29 16.03
N THR A 177 2.29 -0.52 15.05
CA THR A 177 3.02 -1.15 13.96
C THR A 177 4.51 -1.06 14.21
N ILE A 178 5.17 -2.21 14.30
CA ILE A 178 6.63 -2.34 14.26
C ILE A 178 6.99 -2.33 12.77
N HIS A 179 7.53 -1.19 12.32
CA HIS A 179 7.59 -0.87 10.90
C HIS A 179 9.02 -0.71 10.42
N SER A 180 9.34 -1.32 9.31
CA SER A 180 10.61 -1.08 8.60
C SER A 180 10.79 0.41 8.29
N TYR A 181 12.05 0.85 8.21
CA TYR A 181 12.35 2.23 7.82
C TYR A 181 11.93 2.51 6.37
N THR A 182 11.61 3.74 6.07
CA THR A 182 11.21 4.21 4.74
C THR A 182 11.98 5.48 4.37
N ASN A 183 11.92 5.91 3.10
CA ASN A 183 12.69 7.05 2.60
C ASN A 183 12.31 8.42 3.20
N ASP A 184 11.29 8.50 4.04
CA ASP A 184 10.99 9.68 4.85
C ASP A 184 11.88 9.78 6.10
N GLN A 185 12.66 8.74 6.39
CA GLN A 185 13.66 8.71 7.46
C GLN A 185 15.06 9.01 6.91
N VAL A 186 15.94 9.39 7.81
CA VAL A 186 17.30 9.82 7.47
C VAL A 186 18.33 8.74 7.80
N ILE A 187 19.43 8.69 7.04
CA ILE A 187 20.51 7.72 7.28
C ILE A 187 21.29 8.10 8.55
N LEU A 188 21.70 9.37 8.68
CA LEU A 188 22.37 9.94 9.85
C LEU A 188 21.57 11.11 10.39
N ASP A 189 21.86 11.51 11.63
CA ASP A 189 21.18 12.60 12.32
C ASP A 189 21.21 13.88 11.48
N THR A 190 20.04 14.41 11.11
CA THR A 190 19.90 15.62 10.30
C THR A 190 18.53 16.27 10.58
N PRO A 191 18.37 17.58 10.28
CA PRO A 191 17.10 18.26 10.50
C PRO A 191 15.90 17.56 9.82
N HIS A 192 14.85 17.36 10.59
CA HIS A 192 13.58 16.81 10.15
C HIS A 192 12.45 17.44 10.98
N LYS A 193 11.26 17.62 10.42
CA LYS A 193 10.10 18.19 11.13
C LYS A 193 9.64 17.37 12.35
N ASP A 194 9.84 16.04 12.29
CA ASP A 194 9.68 15.14 13.43
C ASP A 194 11.08 14.86 14.01
N LEU A 195 11.33 15.31 15.24
CA LEU A 195 12.64 15.18 15.87
C LEU A 195 13.07 13.74 16.13
N ARG A 196 12.13 12.79 16.25
CA ARG A 196 12.46 11.37 16.36
C ARG A 196 12.91 10.81 15.01
N ARG A 197 12.28 11.20 13.90
CA ARG A 197 12.70 10.84 12.54
C ARG A 197 13.96 11.56 12.08
N ALA A 198 14.40 12.59 12.80
CA ALA A 198 15.68 13.24 12.58
C ALA A 198 16.89 12.37 12.94
N ARG A 199 16.68 11.20 13.53
CA ARG A 199 17.73 10.30 14.03
C ARG A 199 17.98 9.17 13.05
N ALA A 200 19.18 8.60 13.09
CA ALA A 200 19.67 7.55 12.21
C ALA A 200 18.76 6.32 12.19
N ALA A 201 18.10 6.08 11.06
CA ALA A 201 17.07 5.06 10.90
C ALA A 201 17.60 3.63 11.06
N ALA A 202 18.82 3.36 10.60
CA ALA A 202 19.43 2.03 10.63
C ALA A 202 20.07 1.66 11.97
N LEU A 203 20.03 2.57 12.96
CA LEU A 203 20.64 2.36 14.28
C LEU A 203 19.63 2.39 15.42
N SER A 204 18.45 2.97 15.21
CA SER A 204 17.54 3.32 16.29
C SER A 204 16.15 2.72 16.11
N MET A 205 15.52 2.32 17.21
CA MET A 205 14.07 2.13 17.25
C MET A 205 13.43 3.52 17.47
N ILE A 206 12.59 3.93 16.53
CA ILE A 206 12.07 5.30 16.47
C ILE A 206 10.55 5.30 16.63
N PRO A 207 10.00 5.65 17.82
CA PRO A 207 8.55 5.88 17.95
C PRO A 207 8.12 7.04 17.06
N SER A 208 7.04 6.83 16.33
CA SER A 208 6.57 7.77 15.31
C SER A 208 5.04 7.75 15.23
N SER A 209 4.45 8.89 14.94
CA SER A 209 3.02 8.95 14.69
C SER A 209 2.65 8.16 13.42
N THR A 210 1.45 7.59 13.40
CA THR A 210 0.83 7.01 12.20
C THR A 210 -0.64 7.38 12.14
N GLY A 211 -1.10 7.71 10.96
CA GLY A 211 -2.53 7.92 10.72
C GLY A 211 -3.31 6.63 10.41
N ALA A 212 -2.65 5.46 10.42
CA ALA A 212 -3.26 4.23 9.91
C ALA A 212 -4.50 3.78 10.72
N ALA A 213 -4.45 3.84 12.05
CA ALA A 213 -5.60 3.51 12.89
C ALA A 213 -6.74 4.53 12.71
N LYS A 214 -6.41 5.82 12.65
CA LYS A 214 -7.39 6.88 12.43
C LYS A 214 -8.02 6.82 11.03
N ALA A 215 -7.27 6.34 10.04
CA ALA A 215 -7.78 6.15 8.67
C ALA A 215 -8.82 5.02 8.57
N LEU A 216 -8.88 4.10 9.54
CA LEU A 216 -9.89 3.03 9.54
C LEU A 216 -11.31 3.55 9.48
N LYS A 217 -11.62 4.71 10.11
CA LYS A 217 -12.95 5.32 10.02
C LYS A 217 -13.42 5.65 8.60
N LEU A 218 -12.47 5.79 7.66
CA LEU A 218 -12.78 6.06 6.25
C LEU A 218 -13.24 4.80 5.51
N VAL A 219 -12.79 3.62 5.98
CA VAL A 219 -13.08 2.33 5.34
C VAL A 219 -14.00 1.44 6.18
N ILE A 220 -14.00 1.64 7.51
CA ILE A 220 -14.87 0.97 8.49
C ILE A 220 -15.41 2.07 9.42
N PRO A 221 -16.51 2.75 9.04
CA PRO A 221 -17.02 3.92 9.80
C PRO A 221 -17.32 3.62 11.28
N GLU A 222 -17.68 2.37 11.61
CA GLU A 222 -17.97 1.90 12.96
C GLU A 222 -16.74 1.96 13.90
N MET A 223 -15.53 2.09 13.33
CA MET A 223 -14.29 2.23 14.09
C MET A 223 -13.95 3.66 14.45
N ALA A 224 -14.79 4.63 14.10
CA ALA A 224 -14.58 6.02 14.47
C ALA A 224 -14.49 6.18 16.00
N GLY A 225 -13.33 6.68 16.49
CA GLY A 225 -13.08 6.87 17.92
C GLY A 225 -12.80 5.59 18.73
N LYS A 226 -12.90 4.40 18.13
CA LYS A 226 -12.66 3.14 18.84
C LYS A 226 -11.20 2.64 18.75
N LEU A 227 -10.46 3.07 17.72
CA LEU A 227 -9.07 2.62 17.50
C LEU A 227 -8.12 3.81 17.35
N ASP A 228 -6.98 3.73 18.02
CA ASP A 228 -5.83 4.62 17.83
C ASP A 228 -4.53 3.80 17.86
N GLY A 229 -3.39 4.45 17.62
CA GLY A 229 -2.11 3.75 17.64
C GLY A 229 -0.95 4.61 17.12
N PHE A 230 0.22 3.99 17.13
CA PHE A 230 1.46 4.62 16.67
C PHE A 230 2.37 3.59 15.98
N ALA A 231 3.47 4.05 15.43
CA ALA A 231 4.48 3.21 14.82
C ALA A 231 5.76 3.20 15.67
N ILE A 232 6.45 2.07 15.70
CA ILE A 232 7.85 1.99 16.09
C ILE A 232 8.64 1.61 14.83
N ARG A 233 9.42 2.55 14.30
CA ARG A 233 10.32 2.28 13.19
C ARG A 233 11.53 1.52 13.72
N VAL A 234 11.92 0.47 13.01
CA VAL A 234 13.02 -0.44 13.42
C VAL A 234 14.08 -0.55 12.32
N PRO A 235 15.32 -0.92 12.66
CA PRO A 235 16.43 -1.05 11.71
C PRO A 235 16.31 -2.26 10.78
N THR A 236 15.16 -2.42 10.12
CA THR A 236 14.92 -3.43 9.08
C THR A 236 14.51 -2.73 7.78
N PRO A 237 14.98 -3.21 6.60
CA PRO A 237 14.74 -2.51 5.33
C PRO A 237 13.37 -2.76 4.74
N ASN A 238 12.69 -3.84 5.10
CA ASN A 238 11.38 -4.22 4.59
C ASN A 238 10.70 -5.24 5.50
N VAL A 239 9.42 -5.44 5.31
CA VAL A 239 8.47 -6.22 6.12
C VAL A 239 8.23 -5.60 7.49
N SER A 240 6.98 -5.39 7.77
CA SER A 240 6.47 -4.77 8.99
C SER A 240 5.43 -5.69 9.64
N VAL A 241 5.09 -5.40 10.88
CA VAL A 241 4.09 -6.17 11.63
C VAL A 241 3.15 -5.23 12.38
N VAL A 242 1.86 -5.52 12.34
CA VAL A 242 0.84 -4.89 13.18
C VAL A 242 0.63 -5.74 14.43
N ASP A 243 0.73 -5.12 15.59
CA ASP A 243 0.29 -5.61 16.88
C ASP A 243 -1.02 -4.89 17.25
N LEU A 244 -2.14 -5.59 17.11
CA LEU A 244 -3.46 -5.09 17.47
C LEU A 244 -3.90 -5.69 18.81
N THR A 245 -4.15 -4.83 19.80
CA THR A 245 -4.83 -5.19 21.04
C THR A 245 -6.22 -4.55 21.03
N PHE A 246 -7.26 -5.35 21.26
CA PHE A 246 -8.65 -4.88 21.20
C PHE A 246 -9.50 -5.48 22.33
N VAL A 247 -10.54 -4.76 22.71
CA VAL A 247 -11.59 -5.22 23.62
C VAL A 247 -12.80 -5.64 22.80
N ALA A 248 -13.19 -6.89 22.91
CA ALA A 248 -14.36 -7.44 22.22
C ALA A 248 -15.65 -7.15 22.99
N GLU A 249 -16.76 -6.96 22.27
CA GLU A 249 -18.11 -6.80 22.83
C GLU A 249 -18.74 -8.16 23.21
N LYS A 250 -18.34 -9.23 22.51
CA LYS A 250 -18.79 -10.60 22.75
C LYS A 250 -17.65 -11.43 23.34
N PRO A 251 -17.94 -12.58 23.99
CA PRO A 251 -16.92 -13.51 24.46
C PRO A 251 -16.00 -13.97 23.32
N ILE A 252 -14.70 -14.01 23.61
CA ILE A 252 -13.66 -14.44 22.68
C ILE A 252 -12.77 -15.52 23.32
N THR A 253 -12.21 -16.37 22.47
CA THR A 253 -11.11 -17.29 22.80
C THR A 253 -10.06 -17.22 21.70
N VAL A 254 -8.86 -17.72 21.96
CA VAL A 254 -7.80 -17.83 20.94
C VAL A 254 -8.33 -18.61 19.74
N ASP A 255 -8.99 -19.74 19.97
CA ASP A 255 -9.51 -20.61 18.91
C ASP A 255 -10.61 -19.90 18.09
N SER A 256 -11.51 -19.16 18.73
CA SER A 256 -12.59 -18.44 18.02
C SER A 256 -12.05 -17.32 17.14
N ILE A 257 -11.05 -16.55 17.62
CA ILE A 257 -10.37 -15.51 16.84
C ILE A 257 -9.65 -16.14 15.64
N ASN A 258 -8.84 -17.17 15.89
CA ASN A 258 -8.07 -17.83 14.84
C ASN A 258 -8.98 -18.49 13.80
N ALA A 259 -10.07 -19.14 14.20
CA ALA A 259 -11.04 -19.73 13.30
C ALA A 259 -11.71 -18.67 12.39
N ALA A 260 -12.11 -17.53 12.96
CA ALA A 260 -12.72 -16.45 12.20
C ALA A 260 -11.75 -15.87 11.15
N LEU A 261 -10.49 -15.60 11.54
CA LEU A 261 -9.47 -15.05 10.64
C LEU A 261 -9.06 -16.06 9.57
N LYS A 262 -8.88 -17.35 9.92
CA LYS A 262 -8.58 -18.41 8.97
C LYS A 262 -9.69 -18.57 7.93
N SER A 263 -10.94 -18.65 8.39
CA SER A 263 -12.10 -18.76 7.51
C SER A 263 -12.21 -17.56 6.55
N ALA A 264 -11.91 -16.35 7.00
CA ALA A 264 -11.91 -15.18 6.14
C ALA A 264 -10.77 -15.23 5.11
N ALA A 265 -9.56 -15.64 5.52
CA ALA A 265 -8.40 -15.76 4.64
C ALA A 265 -8.60 -16.82 3.54
N GLU A 266 -9.22 -17.93 3.87
CA GLU A 266 -9.53 -19.01 2.91
C GLU A 266 -10.77 -18.71 2.05
N GLY A 267 -11.63 -17.80 2.53
CA GLY A 267 -12.91 -17.43 1.92
C GLY A 267 -12.93 -16.03 1.29
N LYS A 268 -13.73 -15.13 1.86
CA LYS A 268 -14.05 -13.80 1.32
C LYS A 268 -12.84 -12.88 1.12
N LEU A 269 -11.78 -13.08 1.90
CA LEU A 269 -10.55 -12.27 1.84
C LEU A 269 -9.38 -13.02 1.18
N LYS A 270 -9.65 -14.12 0.47
CA LYS A 270 -8.63 -14.86 -0.25
C LYS A 270 -7.86 -13.95 -1.22
N GLY A 271 -6.51 -14.00 -1.15
CA GLY A 271 -5.63 -13.13 -1.93
C GLY A 271 -5.37 -11.74 -1.31
N ILE A 272 -6.02 -11.42 -0.18
CA ILE A 272 -5.85 -10.18 0.59
C ILE A 272 -5.33 -10.50 1.98
N LEU A 273 -6.04 -11.35 2.73
CA LEU A 273 -5.66 -11.84 4.05
C LEU A 273 -5.01 -13.22 3.93
N GLY A 274 -3.91 -13.42 4.61
CA GLY A 274 -3.26 -14.70 4.82
C GLY A 274 -3.35 -15.12 6.28
N TYR A 275 -3.00 -16.39 6.52
CA TYR A 275 -2.99 -17.00 7.84
C TYR A 275 -1.84 -18.00 7.92
N THR A 276 -1.03 -17.97 8.98
CA THR A 276 0.06 -18.91 9.19
C THR A 276 0.00 -19.53 10.57
N GLU A 277 0.41 -20.79 10.64
CA GLU A 277 0.61 -21.57 11.87
C GLU A 277 2.10 -21.89 12.06
N GLU A 278 2.96 -21.34 11.21
CA GLU A 278 4.41 -21.51 11.24
C GLU A 278 5.08 -20.45 12.12
N GLU A 279 6.24 -20.76 12.66
CA GLU A 279 7.05 -19.84 13.49
C GLU A 279 8.00 -19.04 12.60
N LEU A 280 7.46 -17.98 11.97
CA LEU A 280 8.14 -17.18 10.96
C LEU A 280 8.61 -15.84 11.53
N VAL A 281 9.56 -15.23 10.82
CA VAL A 281 10.08 -13.88 11.09
C VAL A 281 9.95 -12.99 9.88
N SER A 282 10.23 -11.69 10.03
CA SER A 282 10.00 -10.69 8.98
C SER A 282 10.58 -11.06 7.61
N SER A 283 11.79 -11.64 7.54
CA SER A 283 12.44 -12.01 6.27
C SER A 283 11.69 -13.06 5.46
N ASP A 284 10.87 -13.89 6.11
CA ASP A 284 10.11 -14.96 5.45
C ASP A 284 8.91 -14.42 4.66
N PHE A 285 8.47 -13.21 4.99
CA PHE A 285 7.36 -12.54 4.31
C PHE A 285 7.79 -11.59 3.19
N LYS A 286 9.10 -11.48 2.92
CA LYS A 286 9.60 -10.62 1.84
C LYS A 286 9.09 -11.10 0.47
N GLY A 287 8.48 -10.18 -0.29
CA GLY A 287 7.88 -10.48 -1.58
C GLY A 287 6.50 -11.13 -1.49
N ASN A 288 5.91 -11.26 -0.30
CA ASN A 288 4.56 -11.77 -0.16
C ASN A 288 3.54 -10.73 -0.66
N PRO A 289 2.64 -11.08 -1.60
CA PRO A 289 1.70 -10.14 -2.20
C PRO A 289 0.46 -9.85 -1.33
N LEU A 290 0.27 -10.55 -0.22
CA LEU A 290 -0.89 -10.35 0.65
C LEU A 290 -0.77 -9.04 1.44
N SER A 291 -1.92 -8.43 1.72
CA SER A 291 -1.97 -7.19 2.50
C SER A 291 -1.69 -7.43 3.97
N SER A 292 -2.02 -8.61 4.48
CA SER A 292 -2.00 -8.94 5.90
C SER A 292 -1.86 -10.46 6.06
N ILE A 293 -0.94 -10.94 6.87
CA ILE A 293 -0.78 -12.37 7.17
C ILE A 293 -0.84 -12.56 8.69
N VAL A 294 -1.95 -13.12 9.18
CA VAL A 294 -2.16 -13.37 10.60
C VAL A 294 -1.23 -14.47 11.09
N ASP A 295 -0.50 -14.18 12.18
CA ASP A 295 0.30 -15.14 12.91
C ASP A 295 -0.52 -15.73 14.06
N SER A 296 -1.09 -16.91 13.85
CA SER A 296 -2.05 -17.52 14.76
C SER A 296 -1.43 -17.96 16.09
N LYS A 297 -0.14 -18.29 16.10
CA LYS A 297 0.56 -18.70 17.32
C LYS A 297 0.76 -17.56 18.31
N LEU A 298 0.71 -16.33 17.83
CA LEU A 298 0.85 -15.13 18.64
C LEU A 298 -0.48 -14.52 19.08
N THR A 299 -1.63 -15.12 18.70
CA THR A 299 -2.95 -14.71 19.20
C THR A 299 -3.03 -14.97 20.71
N LYS A 300 -3.45 -13.94 21.47
CA LYS A 300 -3.63 -14.02 22.91
C LYS A 300 -4.98 -13.48 23.33
N VAL A 301 -5.54 -14.01 24.42
CA VAL A 301 -6.79 -13.56 25.02
C VAL A 301 -6.64 -13.51 26.53
N VAL A 302 -7.08 -12.39 27.12
CA VAL A 302 -7.22 -12.19 28.56
C VAL A 302 -8.58 -11.55 28.82
N GLY A 303 -9.52 -12.31 29.36
CA GLY A 303 -10.91 -11.85 29.51
C GLY A 303 -11.52 -11.53 28.15
N THR A 304 -11.97 -10.28 27.96
CA THR A 304 -12.50 -9.78 26.68
C THR A 304 -11.45 -9.07 25.83
N THR A 305 -10.20 -9.02 26.30
CA THR A 305 -9.10 -8.41 25.56
C THR A 305 -8.41 -9.43 24.67
N GLY A 306 -8.42 -9.19 23.38
CA GLY A 306 -7.71 -9.98 22.38
C GLY A 306 -6.47 -9.25 21.84
N LYS A 307 -5.43 -10.02 21.50
CA LYS A 307 -4.24 -9.54 20.79
C LYS A 307 -4.06 -10.38 19.53
N VAL A 308 -3.88 -9.71 18.39
CA VAL A 308 -3.62 -10.32 17.08
C VAL A 308 -2.38 -9.68 16.47
N ILE A 309 -1.49 -10.52 15.95
CA ILE A 309 -0.28 -10.13 15.23
C ILE A 309 -0.50 -10.41 13.74
N SER A 310 -0.16 -9.44 12.88
CA SER A 310 -0.28 -9.61 11.45
C SER A 310 0.90 -9.00 10.70
N TRP A 311 1.56 -9.81 9.85
CA TRP A 311 2.71 -9.45 9.04
C TRP A 311 2.29 -8.87 7.70
N TYR A 312 3.13 -8.02 7.12
CA TYR A 312 2.95 -7.51 5.76
C TYR A 312 4.27 -7.03 5.14
N ASP A 313 4.47 -7.36 3.88
CA ASP A 313 5.49 -6.68 3.09
C ASP A 313 4.97 -5.28 2.75
N ASN A 314 5.48 -4.27 3.44
CA ASN A 314 4.99 -2.89 3.33
C ASN A 314 5.25 -2.25 1.96
N GLU A 315 6.12 -2.85 1.13
CA GLU A 315 6.36 -2.43 -0.25
C GLU A 315 5.65 -3.33 -1.25
N TRP A 316 5.93 -4.64 -1.24
CA TRP A 316 5.41 -5.58 -2.24
C TRP A 316 3.92 -5.88 -2.08
N GLY A 317 3.48 -6.16 -0.86
CA GLY A 317 2.06 -6.39 -0.56
C GLY A 317 1.21 -5.17 -0.88
N TYR A 318 1.69 -3.98 -0.50
CA TYR A 318 1.02 -2.72 -0.81
C TYR A 318 0.97 -2.43 -2.32
N SER A 319 2.08 -2.62 -3.02
CA SER A 319 2.14 -2.43 -4.48
C SER A 319 1.26 -3.43 -5.24
N SER A 320 1.14 -4.65 -4.72
CA SER A 320 0.20 -5.65 -5.23
C SER A 320 -1.24 -5.18 -5.08
N ARG A 321 -1.61 -4.54 -3.97
CA ARG A 321 -2.95 -3.94 -3.79
C ARG A 321 -3.21 -2.78 -4.74
N VAL A 322 -2.21 -1.94 -5.04
CA VAL A 322 -2.35 -0.88 -6.07
C VAL A 322 -2.62 -1.50 -7.44
N LYS A 323 -1.88 -2.55 -7.80
CA LYS A 323 -2.12 -3.32 -9.05
C LYS A 323 -3.54 -3.89 -9.07
N ASP A 324 -3.97 -4.52 -7.99
CA ASP A 324 -5.31 -5.12 -7.93
C ASP A 324 -6.41 -4.05 -7.93
N LEU A 325 -6.16 -2.87 -7.39
CA LEU A 325 -7.07 -1.74 -7.50
C LEU A 325 -7.21 -1.28 -8.96
N ILE A 326 -6.12 -1.21 -9.73
CA ILE A 326 -6.18 -0.92 -11.17
C ILE A 326 -7.13 -1.92 -11.87
N LEU A 327 -6.93 -3.22 -11.64
CA LEU A 327 -7.76 -4.28 -12.23
C LEU A 327 -9.22 -4.20 -11.76
N PHE A 328 -9.44 -3.88 -10.48
CA PHE A 328 -10.78 -3.68 -9.92
C PHE A 328 -11.51 -2.52 -10.62
N LEU A 329 -10.86 -1.37 -10.81
CA LEU A 329 -11.45 -0.22 -11.50
C LEU A 329 -11.83 -0.58 -12.94
N VAL A 330 -10.96 -1.29 -13.66
CA VAL A 330 -11.25 -1.78 -15.02
C VAL A 330 -12.48 -2.68 -15.02
N LYS A 331 -12.54 -3.64 -14.10
CA LYS A 331 -13.68 -4.57 -13.98
C LYS A 331 -14.99 -3.86 -13.65
N LYS A 332 -14.93 -2.73 -12.96
CA LYS A 332 -16.11 -1.90 -12.61
C LYS A 332 -16.50 -0.91 -13.71
N GLY A 333 -15.75 -0.83 -14.82
CA GLY A 333 -16.03 0.02 -15.97
C GLY A 333 -15.37 1.39 -15.92
N LEU A 334 -14.32 1.52 -15.07
CA LEU A 334 -13.55 2.74 -14.77
C LEU A 334 -14.38 3.80 -14.09
#